data_03e5e2238162a20a5d965f91481f6964
#
_entry.id   03e5e2238162a20a5d965f91481f6964
#
_cell.length_a   1.000
_cell.length_b   1.000
_cell.length_c   1.000
_cell.angle_alpha   90.00
_cell.angle_beta   90.00
_cell.angle_gamma   90.00
#
_symmetry.space_group_name_H-M   'P 1'
#
loop_
_entity.id
_entity.type
_entity.pdbx_description
1 polymer ?
#
loop_
_entity_poly.entity_id
_entity_poly.type
_entity_poly.pdbx_seq_one_letter_code
_entity_poly.pdbx_strand_id
1 'polypeptide(L)'
;MKAFIDTIKNIYRIGDLRSRLLYTLGILLIYRLGAKIVLPGVDPSQLQALQDRATQGVLGLLNMFSGGAFANASIFALGIMPYISASIVIQLLGIAVPYFQRLQKEGESGRRKLNQITRYLTVGILLIQAPAYLTQIPAEARVIHRLFVPFSVLILTTGTMFIMWLGEKITDKGIGNGISLIIMIGIVARFPFAISSELVARLERQGGGLIAFLVEIVFLFLVFVISILLVQGTRRIPVQYAKRIIGNKQYGGVRQYIPLKVNAAGVMPIIFAQAIVMLPLSFARYGGERMSGFISAFANPVGFMYNLTNALLIVLFTYFYTAITINPTQMAEDMKKHGGFIPGIKPGRKTAEFLDTIMSRITLPGSIFLAFVAILPAFAMMAGITRGFAYFYGGTSLLIMVGVVLDTLQQIESHLLMRHYDGLMKSGRIKGRAGGIASSI
;
A
#
# COMPACT_ATOMS: atom_id res chain seq x y z
N MET A 1 -22.64 -3.22 18.04
CA MET A 1 -22.20 -1.97 18.68
C MET A 1 -21.45 -2.19 19.99
N LYS A 2 -21.95 -2.95 20.97
CA LYS A 2 -21.22 -3.20 22.24
C LYS A 2 -19.81 -3.77 22.03
N ALA A 3 -19.64 -4.80 21.20
CA ALA A 3 -18.33 -5.39 20.92
C ALA A 3 -17.31 -4.38 20.34
N PHE A 4 -17.76 -3.48 19.46
CA PHE A 4 -16.90 -2.44 18.88
C PHE A 4 -16.45 -1.41 19.94
N ILE A 5 -17.38 -0.97 20.81
CA ILE A 5 -17.07 -0.06 21.90
C ILE A 5 -16.12 -0.71 22.91
N ASP A 6 -16.33 -1.99 23.22
CA ASP A 6 -15.45 -2.75 24.12
C ASP A 6 -14.04 -2.93 23.53
N THR A 7 -13.93 -3.15 22.22
CA THR A 7 -12.64 -3.22 21.52
C THR A 7 -11.90 -1.87 21.61
N ILE A 8 -12.57 -0.75 21.32
CA ILE A 8 -11.97 0.59 21.45
C ILE A 8 -11.54 0.87 22.88
N LYS A 9 -12.37 0.51 23.88
CA LYS A 9 -12.06 0.68 25.30
C LYS A 9 -10.86 -0.15 25.72
N ASN A 10 -10.71 -1.37 25.19
CA ASN A 10 -9.58 -2.23 25.45
C ASN A 10 -8.30 -1.70 24.80
N ILE A 11 -8.37 -1.18 23.57
CA ILE A 11 -7.25 -0.50 22.89
C ILE A 11 -6.76 0.68 23.75
N TYR A 12 -7.69 1.50 24.27
CA TYR A 12 -7.32 2.68 25.05
C TYR A 12 -6.74 2.34 26.43
N ARG A 13 -7.10 1.18 27.00
CA ARG A 13 -6.56 0.70 28.29
C ARG A 13 -5.13 0.21 28.23
N ILE A 14 -4.65 -0.20 27.03
CA ILE A 14 -3.29 -0.68 26.85
C ILE A 14 -2.37 0.49 26.56
N GLY A 15 -1.57 0.91 27.56
CA GLY A 15 -0.73 2.10 27.49
C GLY A 15 0.25 2.12 26.30
N ASP A 16 0.88 0.98 25.99
CA ASP A 16 1.82 0.85 24.86
C ASP A 16 1.09 1.03 23.51
N LEU A 17 -0.02 0.36 23.32
CA LEU A 17 -0.82 0.45 22.08
C LEU A 17 -1.38 1.87 21.89
N ARG A 18 -1.85 2.50 22.97
CA ARG A 18 -2.31 3.89 22.96
C ARG A 18 -1.20 4.85 22.58
N SER A 19 0.00 4.70 23.13
CA SER A 19 1.14 5.59 22.82
C SER A 19 1.55 5.44 21.35
N ARG A 20 1.59 4.24 20.80
CA ARG A 20 1.88 3.98 19.38
C ARG A 20 0.83 4.57 18.44
N LEU A 21 -0.47 4.43 18.80
CA LEU A 21 -1.57 5.03 18.03
C LEU A 21 -1.51 6.55 18.03
N LEU A 22 -1.33 7.16 19.19
CA LEU A 22 -1.21 8.62 19.31
C LEU A 22 0.01 9.15 18.57
N TYR A 23 1.13 8.44 18.62
CA TYR A 23 2.34 8.76 17.87
C TYR A 23 2.08 8.72 16.34
N THR A 24 1.42 7.67 15.86
CA THR A 24 1.05 7.54 14.46
C THR A 24 0.13 8.67 14.01
N LEU A 25 -0.93 8.96 14.78
CA LEU A 25 -1.86 10.06 14.49
C LEU A 25 -1.16 11.42 14.50
N GLY A 26 -0.25 11.66 15.46
CA GLY A 26 0.53 12.90 15.53
C GLY A 26 1.40 13.12 14.27
N ILE A 27 2.08 12.09 13.80
CA ILE A 27 2.89 12.17 12.57
C ILE A 27 2.01 12.38 11.33
N LEU A 28 0.86 11.68 11.24
CA LEU A 28 -0.09 11.88 10.14
C LEU A 28 -0.66 13.30 10.11
N LEU A 29 -0.87 13.91 11.28
CA LEU A 29 -1.30 15.30 11.38
C LEU A 29 -0.21 16.26 10.87
N ILE A 30 1.07 16.05 11.26
CA ILE A 30 2.21 16.83 10.74
C ILE A 30 2.28 16.74 9.20
N TYR A 31 2.13 15.55 8.65
CA TYR A 31 2.08 15.35 7.20
C TYR A 31 0.93 16.14 6.55
N ARG A 32 -0.27 16.10 7.13
CA ARG A 32 -1.44 16.81 6.61
C ARG A 32 -1.29 18.32 6.66
N LEU A 33 -0.69 18.86 7.72
CA LEU A 33 -0.38 20.30 7.82
C LEU A 33 0.64 20.71 6.74
N GLY A 34 1.72 19.96 6.59
CA GLY A 34 2.72 20.25 5.57
C GLY A 34 2.21 20.16 4.13
N ALA A 35 1.23 19.28 3.86
CA ALA A 35 0.56 19.19 2.55
C ALA A 35 -0.28 20.44 2.18
N LYS A 36 -0.54 21.33 3.14
CA LYS A 36 -1.24 22.60 2.95
C LYS A 36 -0.31 23.82 2.83
N ILE A 37 0.94 23.66 3.18
CA ILE A 37 1.94 24.75 3.09
C ILE A 37 2.37 24.89 1.64
N VAL A 38 2.05 26.01 1.02
CA VAL A 38 2.41 26.32 -0.36
C VAL A 38 3.90 26.57 -0.50
N LEU A 39 4.46 26.18 -1.64
CA LEU A 39 5.88 26.39 -1.96
C LEU A 39 6.24 27.88 -1.93
N PRO A 40 7.29 28.29 -1.22
CA PRO A 40 7.72 29.69 -1.20
C PRO A 40 7.98 30.21 -2.61
N GLY A 41 7.44 31.40 -2.92
CA GLY A 41 7.53 32.00 -4.25
C GLY A 41 6.42 31.58 -5.23
N VAL A 42 5.37 30.92 -4.74
CA VAL A 42 4.16 30.60 -5.50
C VAL A 42 2.95 31.32 -4.89
N ASP A 43 2.19 32.03 -5.71
CA ASP A 43 0.94 32.67 -5.31
C ASP A 43 -0.20 31.68 -5.33
N PRO A 44 -0.83 31.39 -4.17
CA PRO A 44 -1.96 30.45 -4.11
C PRO A 44 -3.19 30.85 -4.92
N SER A 45 -3.41 32.18 -5.12
CA SER A 45 -4.59 32.68 -5.85
C SER A 45 -4.55 32.35 -7.34
N GLN A 46 -3.38 32.13 -7.91
CA GLN A 46 -3.14 31.87 -9.33
C GLN A 46 -3.05 30.36 -9.66
N LEU A 47 -3.40 29.47 -8.71
CA LEU A 47 -3.24 28.02 -8.86
C LEU A 47 -4.44 27.32 -9.50
N GLN A 48 -5.52 28.04 -9.86
CA GLN A 48 -6.72 27.44 -10.46
C GLN A 48 -6.40 26.58 -11.69
N ALA A 49 -5.59 27.09 -12.61
CA ALA A 49 -5.20 26.33 -13.80
C ALA A 49 -4.40 25.04 -13.48
N LEU A 50 -3.60 25.03 -12.40
CA LEU A 50 -2.93 23.84 -11.92
C LEU A 50 -3.93 22.87 -11.26
N GLN A 51 -4.88 23.38 -10.50
CA GLN A 51 -5.92 22.56 -9.85
C GLN A 51 -6.79 21.87 -10.90
N ASP A 52 -7.19 22.55 -11.95
CA ASP A 52 -7.99 22.00 -13.05
C ASP A 52 -7.20 20.91 -13.80
N ARG A 53 -5.92 21.14 -14.09
CA ARG A 53 -5.04 20.12 -14.68
C ARG A 53 -4.81 18.94 -13.75
N ALA A 54 -4.66 19.18 -12.45
CA ALA A 54 -4.46 18.16 -11.44
C ALA A 54 -5.73 17.32 -11.14
N THR A 55 -6.88 17.65 -11.73
CA THR A 55 -8.08 16.79 -11.72
C THR A 55 -8.15 15.89 -12.94
N GLN A 56 -7.30 16.12 -13.96
CA GLN A 56 -7.37 15.45 -15.25
C GLN A 56 -6.24 14.43 -15.43
N GLY A 57 -6.55 13.35 -16.12
CA GLY A 57 -5.57 12.36 -16.55
C GLY A 57 -4.78 11.74 -15.40
N VAL A 58 -3.54 11.40 -15.68
CA VAL A 58 -2.60 10.79 -14.72
C VAL A 58 -2.22 11.75 -13.59
N LEU A 59 -2.25 13.06 -13.83
CA LEU A 59 -1.98 14.06 -12.79
C LEU A 59 -3.04 14.01 -11.68
N GLY A 60 -4.28 13.61 -12.00
CA GLY A 60 -5.33 13.37 -11.02
C GLY A 60 -4.97 12.26 -10.03
N LEU A 61 -4.33 11.20 -10.50
CA LEU A 61 -3.84 10.12 -9.64
C LEU A 61 -2.70 10.59 -8.74
N LEU A 62 -1.71 11.31 -9.28
CA LEU A 62 -0.63 11.92 -8.48
C LEU A 62 -1.17 12.83 -7.39
N ASN A 63 -2.12 13.67 -7.75
CA ASN A 63 -2.78 14.57 -6.82
C ASN A 63 -3.58 13.83 -5.74
N MET A 64 -4.15 12.68 -6.07
CA MET A 64 -4.85 11.83 -5.11
C MET A 64 -3.89 11.18 -4.11
N PHE A 65 -2.77 10.60 -4.58
CA PHE A 65 -1.75 10.00 -3.71
C PHE A 65 -1.05 11.03 -2.81
N SER A 66 -0.84 12.25 -3.31
CA SER A 66 -0.29 13.34 -2.51
C SER A 66 -1.32 14.00 -1.57
N GLY A 67 -2.59 13.53 -1.59
CA GLY A 67 -3.67 14.08 -0.78
C GLY A 67 -4.02 15.54 -1.10
N GLY A 68 -3.84 15.95 -2.36
CA GLY A 68 -4.08 17.32 -2.82
C GLY A 68 -2.86 18.25 -2.77
N ALA A 69 -1.72 17.77 -2.25
CA ALA A 69 -0.50 18.55 -2.15
C ALA A 69 0.04 18.96 -3.52
N PHE A 70 -0.15 18.12 -4.55
CA PHE A 70 0.25 18.39 -5.92
C PHE A 70 -0.49 19.61 -6.51
N ALA A 71 -1.81 19.62 -6.39
CA ALA A 71 -2.66 20.71 -6.92
C ALA A 71 -2.48 22.04 -6.17
N ASN A 72 -2.11 21.96 -4.89
CA ASN A 72 -1.88 23.13 -4.05
C ASN A 72 -0.44 23.68 -4.16
N ALA A 73 0.39 23.15 -5.05
CA ALA A 73 1.82 23.48 -5.15
C ALA A 73 2.51 23.51 -3.78
N SER A 74 2.27 22.51 -2.94
CA SER A 74 2.81 22.48 -1.59
C SER A 74 4.26 22.02 -1.54
N ILE A 75 4.91 22.23 -0.41
CA ILE A 75 6.26 21.69 -0.13
C ILE A 75 6.31 20.16 -0.24
N PHE A 76 5.16 19.49 -0.14
CA PHE A 76 5.00 18.04 -0.28
C PHE A 76 4.34 17.63 -1.61
N ALA A 77 4.40 18.49 -2.64
CA ALA A 77 3.71 18.28 -3.91
C ALA A 77 4.04 16.95 -4.59
N LEU A 78 5.30 16.52 -4.58
CA LEU A 78 5.72 15.25 -5.16
C LEU A 78 5.37 14.03 -4.27
N GLY A 79 5.01 14.28 -3.00
CA GLY A 79 4.62 13.24 -2.06
C GLY A 79 5.70 12.18 -1.86
N ILE A 80 5.28 10.92 -1.74
CA ILE A 80 6.17 9.76 -1.53
C ILE A 80 6.46 8.98 -2.81
N MET A 81 5.88 9.39 -3.96
CA MET A 81 5.99 8.67 -5.23
C MET A 81 7.44 8.47 -5.72
N PRO A 82 8.37 9.46 -5.63
CA PRO A 82 9.75 9.26 -6.03
C PRO A 82 10.47 8.17 -5.22
N TYR A 83 10.16 8.07 -3.92
CA TYR A 83 10.68 7.01 -3.05
C TYR A 83 10.13 5.62 -3.45
N ILE A 84 8.83 5.54 -3.76
CA ILE A 84 8.22 4.28 -4.22
C ILE A 84 8.91 3.81 -5.49
N SER A 85 9.10 4.71 -6.48
CA SER A 85 9.79 4.41 -7.72
C SER A 85 11.23 3.91 -7.47
N ALA A 86 11.97 4.57 -6.59
CA ALA A 86 13.32 4.14 -6.19
C ALA A 86 13.31 2.76 -5.52
N SER A 87 12.36 2.51 -4.61
CA SER A 87 12.22 1.22 -3.92
C SER A 87 11.92 0.08 -4.90
N ILE A 88 11.08 0.33 -5.90
CA ILE A 88 10.77 -0.63 -6.97
C ILE A 88 12.03 -0.99 -7.75
N VAL A 89 12.79 0.02 -8.19
CA VAL A 89 14.04 -0.19 -8.93
C VAL A 89 15.01 -1.05 -8.11
N ILE A 90 15.20 -0.75 -6.83
CA ILE A 90 16.09 -1.53 -5.96
C ILE A 90 15.58 -2.97 -5.74
N GLN A 91 14.27 -3.18 -5.63
CA GLN A 91 13.70 -4.53 -5.52
C GLN A 91 13.91 -5.33 -6.82
N LEU A 92 13.72 -4.72 -7.98
CA LEU A 92 13.99 -5.35 -9.28
C LEU A 92 15.49 -5.67 -9.45
N LEU A 93 16.37 -4.75 -9.07
CA LEU A 93 17.82 -4.98 -9.06
C LEU A 93 18.21 -6.10 -8.08
N GLY A 94 17.48 -6.25 -6.98
CA GLY A 94 17.65 -7.36 -6.02
C GLY A 94 17.42 -8.74 -6.63
N ILE A 95 16.79 -8.83 -7.79
CA ILE A 95 16.56 -10.08 -8.51
C ILE A 95 17.53 -10.21 -9.67
N ALA A 96 17.76 -9.13 -10.42
CA ALA A 96 18.55 -9.14 -11.62
C ALA A 96 20.07 -9.11 -11.36
N VAL A 97 20.52 -8.47 -10.27
CA VAL A 97 21.93 -8.21 -10.02
C VAL A 97 22.44 -8.97 -8.80
N PRO A 98 23.49 -9.84 -8.95
CA PRO A 98 24.00 -10.67 -7.85
C PRO A 98 24.48 -9.88 -6.62
N TYR A 99 24.96 -8.66 -6.80
CA TYR A 99 25.35 -7.78 -5.69
C TYR A 99 24.19 -7.47 -4.74
N PHE A 100 23.03 -7.07 -5.30
CA PHE A 100 21.83 -6.77 -4.52
C PHE A 100 21.21 -8.03 -3.91
N GLN A 101 21.31 -9.18 -4.59
CA GLN A 101 20.88 -10.48 -4.04
C GLN A 101 21.68 -10.87 -2.79
N ARG A 102 23.01 -10.64 -2.79
CA ARG A 102 23.84 -10.86 -1.61
C ARG A 102 23.43 -9.97 -0.44
N LEU A 103 23.22 -8.67 -0.70
CA LEU A 103 22.76 -7.74 0.32
C LEU A 103 21.41 -8.15 0.94
N GLN A 104 20.48 -8.69 0.15
CA GLN A 104 19.21 -9.20 0.68
C GLN A 104 19.40 -10.40 1.62
N LYS A 105 20.42 -11.23 1.38
CA LYS A 105 20.75 -12.41 2.20
C LYS A 105 21.56 -12.06 3.46
N GLU A 106 22.22 -10.92 3.52
CA GLU A 106 23.01 -10.44 4.67
C GLU A 106 22.17 -10.03 5.90
N GLY A 107 20.85 -10.17 5.83
CA GLY A 107 19.96 -9.85 6.93
C GLY A 107 19.82 -8.36 7.21
N GLU A 108 19.94 -7.95 8.49
CA GLU A 108 19.67 -6.55 8.88
C GLU A 108 20.72 -5.57 8.35
N SER A 109 21.98 -5.95 8.30
CA SER A 109 23.06 -5.12 7.75
C SER A 109 22.84 -4.82 6.27
N GLY A 110 22.50 -5.85 5.48
CA GLY A 110 22.20 -5.70 4.07
C GLY A 110 20.93 -4.85 3.82
N ARG A 111 19.90 -5.01 4.63
CA ARG A 111 18.69 -4.17 4.56
C ARG A 111 19.00 -2.70 4.82
N ARG A 112 19.86 -2.37 5.77
CA ARG A 112 20.29 -0.98 6.03
C ARG A 112 21.00 -0.39 4.83
N LYS A 113 21.90 -1.14 4.17
CA LYS A 113 22.59 -0.70 2.95
C LYS A 113 21.61 -0.49 1.79
N LEU A 114 20.66 -1.43 1.59
CA LEU A 114 19.61 -1.30 0.56
C LEU A 114 18.76 -0.03 0.78
N ASN A 115 18.36 0.23 2.02
CA ASN A 115 17.61 1.45 2.35
C ASN A 115 18.43 2.72 2.07
N GLN A 116 19.74 2.73 2.35
CA GLN A 116 20.60 3.87 2.00
C GLN A 116 20.67 4.10 0.49
N ILE A 117 20.86 3.04 -0.29
CA ILE A 117 20.91 3.13 -1.75
C ILE A 117 19.55 3.62 -2.28
N THR A 118 18.44 3.15 -1.73
CA THR A 118 17.10 3.63 -2.09
C THR A 118 16.96 5.12 -1.83
N ARG A 119 17.46 5.64 -0.69
CA ARG A 119 17.45 7.09 -0.39
C ARG A 119 18.25 7.90 -1.40
N TYR A 120 19.46 7.47 -1.75
CA TYR A 120 20.26 8.16 -2.77
C TYR A 120 19.59 8.15 -4.14
N LEU A 121 19.01 7.01 -4.53
CA LEU A 121 18.27 6.91 -5.78
C LEU A 121 17.02 7.80 -5.77
N THR A 122 16.34 7.91 -4.63
CA THR A 122 15.19 8.82 -4.46
C THR A 122 15.60 10.27 -4.71
N VAL A 123 16.73 10.71 -4.15
CA VAL A 123 17.26 12.06 -4.40
C VAL A 123 17.57 12.26 -5.89
N GLY A 124 18.21 11.27 -6.54
CA GLY A 124 18.47 11.31 -7.98
C GLY A 124 17.19 11.47 -8.82
N ILE A 125 16.15 10.69 -8.51
CA ILE A 125 14.84 10.78 -9.18
C ILE A 125 14.20 12.16 -8.93
N LEU A 126 14.29 12.68 -7.71
CA LEU A 126 13.74 13.99 -7.36
C LEU A 126 14.38 15.14 -8.12
N LEU A 127 15.71 15.09 -8.35
CA LEU A 127 16.41 16.11 -9.13
C LEU A 127 15.92 16.16 -10.59
N ILE A 128 15.35 15.08 -11.11
CA ILE A 128 14.75 15.01 -12.45
C ILE A 128 13.26 15.41 -12.41
N GLN A 129 12.51 14.90 -11.42
CA GLN A 129 11.06 15.10 -11.37
C GLN A 129 10.66 16.48 -10.83
N ALA A 130 11.42 17.07 -9.90
CA ALA A 130 11.08 18.37 -9.33
C ALA A 130 11.11 19.51 -10.37
N PRO A 131 12.13 19.65 -11.25
CA PRO A 131 12.06 20.62 -12.34
C PRO A 131 10.88 20.38 -13.29
N ALA A 132 10.60 19.11 -13.63
CA ALA A 132 9.46 18.75 -14.47
C ALA A 132 8.12 19.14 -13.84
N TYR A 133 7.98 19.00 -12.52
CA TYR A 133 6.81 19.49 -11.80
C TYR A 133 6.69 21.01 -11.82
N LEU A 134 7.78 21.73 -11.56
CA LEU A 134 7.80 23.19 -11.53
C LEU A 134 7.36 23.81 -12.86
N THR A 135 7.63 23.16 -14.00
CA THR A 135 7.17 23.66 -15.30
C THR A 135 5.65 23.61 -15.45
N GLN A 136 4.95 22.83 -14.63
CA GLN A 136 3.46 22.74 -14.67
C GLN A 136 2.79 23.88 -13.90
N ILE A 137 3.51 24.54 -12.99
CA ILE A 137 3.02 25.72 -12.27
C ILE A 137 2.92 26.87 -13.28
N PRO A 138 1.77 27.58 -13.37
CA PRO A 138 1.62 28.72 -14.26
C PRO A 138 2.71 29.77 -14.02
N ALA A 139 3.18 30.42 -15.10
CA ALA A 139 4.22 31.45 -15.00
C ALA A 139 3.76 32.66 -14.16
N GLU A 140 2.45 32.96 -14.23
CA GLU A 140 1.79 34.03 -13.49
C GLU A 140 1.77 33.80 -11.97
N ALA A 141 1.74 32.50 -11.57
CA ALA A 141 1.79 32.14 -10.15
C ALA A 141 3.20 32.20 -9.54
N ARG A 142 4.25 32.48 -10.32
CA ARG A 142 5.65 32.52 -9.85
C ARG A 142 6.04 33.96 -9.53
N VAL A 143 6.27 34.23 -8.25
CA VAL A 143 6.64 35.56 -7.77
C VAL A 143 8.14 35.85 -7.94
N ILE A 144 9.01 34.81 -7.93
CA ILE A 144 10.47 34.92 -7.98
C ILE A 144 10.98 34.30 -9.29
N HIS A 145 11.63 35.08 -10.17
CA HIS A 145 12.00 34.61 -11.51
C HIS A 145 13.35 33.86 -11.60
N ARG A 146 14.43 34.33 -10.99
CA ARG A 146 15.77 33.76 -11.25
C ARG A 146 16.18 32.60 -10.32
N LEU A 147 15.90 32.70 -9.04
CA LEU A 147 16.28 31.68 -8.05
C LEU A 147 15.15 30.70 -7.73
N PHE A 148 13.97 30.89 -8.33
CA PHE A 148 12.79 30.08 -8.05
C PHE A 148 13.02 28.59 -8.29
N VAL A 149 13.57 28.22 -9.45
CA VAL A 149 13.74 26.80 -9.82
C VAL A 149 14.71 26.07 -8.87
N PRO A 150 15.97 26.52 -8.68
CA PRO A 150 16.90 25.77 -7.83
C PRO A 150 16.45 25.72 -6.37
N PHE A 151 15.86 26.81 -5.86
CA PHE A 151 15.36 26.86 -4.49
C PHE A 151 14.13 25.94 -4.29
N SER A 152 13.20 25.96 -5.24
CA SER A 152 12.03 25.10 -5.22
C SER A 152 12.39 23.60 -5.36
N VAL A 153 13.37 23.25 -6.19
CA VAL A 153 13.89 21.89 -6.31
C VAL A 153 14.45 21.41 -4.97
N LEU A 154 15.22 22.25 -4.29
CA LEU A 154 15.79 21.93 -2.99
C LEU A 154 14.68 21.70 -1.94
N ILE A 155 13.67 22.58 -1.89
CA ILE A 155 12.55 22.46 -0.95
C ILE A 155 11.73 21.19 -1.23
N LEU A 156 11.38 20.90 -2.50
CA LEU A 156 10.63 19.70 -2.88
C LEU A 156 11.40 18.43 -2.55
N THR A 157 12.73 18.43 -2.78
CA THR A 157 13.58 17.30 -2.43
C THR A 157 13.62 17.08 -0.93
N THR A 158 13.83 18.15 -0.16
CA THR A 158 13.82 18.09 1.31
C THR A 158 12.45 17.67 1.84
N GLY A 159 11.35 18.18 1.26
CA GLY A 159 10.00 17.82 1.62
C GLY A 159 9.70 16.34 1.43
N THR A 160 10.08 15.77 0.29
CA THR A 160 9.90 14.32 0.03
C THR A 160 10.76 13.46 0.96
N MET A 161 12.02 13.86 1.22
CA MET A 161 12.88 13.15 2.17
C MET A 161 12.33 13.23 3.59
N PHE A 162 11.71 14.35 3.96
CA PHE A 162 11.03 14.49 5.24
C PHE A 162 9.80 13.57 5.36
N ILE A 163 8.96 13.49 4.32
CA ILE A 163 7.82 12.55 4.28
C ILE A 163 8.30 11.10 4.44
N MET A 164 9.36 10.72 3.73
CA MET A 164 9.96 9.40 3.84
C MET A 164 10.41 9.12 5.28
N TRP A 165 11.11 10.08 5.91
CA TRP A 165 11.54 9.98 7.31
C TRP A 165 10.32 9.84 8.27
N LEU A 166 9.24 10.59 8.04
CA LEU A 166 7.99 10.45 8.81
C LEU A 166 7.42 9.03 8.66
N GLY A 167 7.40 8.48 7.44
CA GLY A 167 6.94 7.10 7.18
C GLY A 167 7.78 6.06 7.92
N GLU A 168 9.10 6.18 7.89
CA GLU A 168 10.01 5.31 8.64
C GLU A 168 9.76 5.40 10.16
N LYS A 169 9.55 6.59 10.68
CA LYS A 169 9.24 6.79 12.10
C LYS A 169 7.92 6.17 12.54
N ILE A 170 6.90 6.21 11.68
CA ILE A 170 5.64 5.48 11.96
C ILE A 170 5.92 3.97 12.00
N THR A 171 6.68 3.43 11.03
CA THR A 171 6.99 2.00 10.96
C THR A 171 7.79 1.53 12.17
N ASP A 172 8.76 2.34 12.65
CA ASP A 172 9.61 1.98 13.77
C ASP A 172 8.91 2.08 15.13
N LYS A 173 8.17 3.16 15.37
CA LYS A 173 7.61 3.50 16.69
C LYS A 173 6.10 3.51 16.76
N GLY A 174 5.42 3.52 15.62
CA GLY A 174 3.98 3.56 15.49
C GLY A 174 3.36 2.18 15.31
N ILE A 175 2.26 2.15 14.54
CA ILE A 175 1.54 0.95 14.14
C ILE A 175 1.39 0.96 12.63
N GLY A 176 1.55 -0.18 12.00
CA GLY A 176 1.40 -0.35 10.55
C GLY A 176 2.64 0.03 9.75
N ASN A 177 2.51 -0.07 8.44
CA ASN A 177 3.52 0.42 7.50
C ASN A 177 3.32 1.92 7.30
N GLY A 178 4.25 2.74 7.80
CA GLY A 178 4.11 4.20 7.80
C GLY A 178 3.98 4.81 6.41
N ILE A 179 4.69 4.28 5.42
CA ILE A 179 4.62 4.74 4.03
C ILE A 179 3.21 4.52 3.46
N SER A 180 2.69 3.31 3.65
CA SER A 180 1.34 2.96 3.21
C SER A 180 0.26 3.78 3.92
N LEU A 181 0.44 4.06 5.22
CA LEU A 181 -0.46 4.92 5.99
C LEU A 181 -0.47 6.36 5.50
N ILE A 182 0.69 6.91 5.13
CA ILE A 182 0.79 8.26 4.56
C ILE A 182 0.03 8.34 3.22
N ILE A 183 0.16 7.32 2.37
CA ILE A 183 -0.59 7.26 1.12
C ILE A 183 -2.09 7.16 1.39
N MET A 184 -2.48 6.26 2.28
CA MET A 184 -3.88 6.04 2.66
C MET A 184 -4.53 7.32 3.18
N ILE A 185 -3.89 8.05 4.09
CA ILE A 185 -4.44 9.30 4.64
C ILE A 185 -4.56 10.40 3.57
N GLY A 186 -3.65 10.40 2.57
CA GLY A 186 -3.75 11.25 1.40
C GLY A 186 -5.03 10.97 0.61
N ILE A 187 -5.32 9.71 0.35
CA ILE A 187 -6.51 9.25 -0.37
C ILE A 187 -7.78 9.58 0.43
N VAL A 188 -7.84 9.15 1.69
CA VAL A 188 -9.00 9.35 2.57
C VAL A 188 -9.36 10.82 2.73
N ALA A 189 -8.37 11.70 2.81
CA ALA A 189 -8.60 13.12 2.97
C ALA A 189 -9.28 13.80 1.77
N ARG A 190 -9.25 13.19 0.60
CA ARG A 190 -9.96 13.68 -0.59
C ARG A 190 -11.36 13.11 -0.76
N PHE A 191 -11.68 12.05 -0.03
CA PHE A 191 -12.97 11.37 -0.12
C PHE A 191 -14.18 12.29 0.17
N PRO A 192 -14.20 13.11 1.24
CA PRO A 192 -15.30 14.02 1.50
C PRO A 192 -15.54 15.03 0.37
N PHE A 193 -14.46 15.56 -0.22
CA PHE A 193 -14.54 16.49 -1.35
C PHE A 193 -15.06 15.81 -2.61
N ALA A 194 -14.66 14.56 -2.85
CA ALA A 194 -15.14 13.80 -4.00
C ALA A 194 -16.64 13.51 -3.90
N ILE A 195 -17.13 13.13 -2.72
CA ILE A 195 -18.57 12.90 -2.47
C ILE A 195 -19.35 14.20 -2.67
N SER A 196 -18.89 15.31 -2.08
CA SER A 196 -19.60 16.59 -2.20
C SER A 196 -19.62 17.09 -3.65
N SER A 197 -18.53 16.94 -4.38
CA SER A 197 -18.48 17.35 -5.81
C SER A 197 -19.39 16.50 -6.69
N GLU A 198 -19.50 15.18 -6.40
CA GLU A 198 -20.44 14.30 -7.12
C GLU A 198 -21.89 14.67 -6.83
N LEU A 199 -22.23 14.88 -5.55
CA LEU A 199 -23.58 15.28 -5.15
C LEU A 199 -24.02 16.57 -5.85
N VAL A 200 -23.18 17.60 -5.87
CA VAL A 200 -23.45 18.87 -6.56
C VAL A 200 -23.60 18.62 -8.06
N ALA A 201 -22.69 17.88 -8.69
CA ALA A 201 -22.75 17.57 -10.11
C ALA A 201 -24.04 16.83 -10.52
N ARG A 202 -24.57 15.94 -9.66
CA ARG A 202 -25.82 15.21 -9.90
C ARG A 202 -27.06 16.09 -9.70
N LEU A 203 -27.00 17.03 -8.76
CA LEU A 203 -28.11 17.97 -8.50
C LEU A 203 -28.23 19.06 -9.58
N GLU A 204 -27.08 19.58 -10.04
CA GLU A 204 -27.04 20.68 -11.03
C GLU A 204 -27.21 20.20 -12.49
N ARG A 205 -26.63 19.03 -12.82
CA ARG A 205 -26.78 18.42 -14.16
C ARG A 205 -28.00 17.50 -14.15
N GLN A 206 -28.85 17.57 -15.18
CA GLN A 206 -30.03 16.68 -15.35
C GLN A 206 -29.69 15.18 -15.49
N GLY A 207 -28.75 14.67 -14.70
CA GLY A 207 -28.16 13.33 -14.76
C GLY A 207 -28.72 12.36 -13.72
N GLY A 208 -30.04 12.32 -13.50
CA GLY A 208 -30.68 11.36 -12.59
C GLY A 208 -30.83 11.82 -11.15
N GLY A 209 -30.37 13.01 -10.78
CA GLY A 209 -30.61 13.62 -9.47
C GLY A 209 -30.10 12.79 -8.26
N LEU A 210 -30.80 12.94 -7.15
CA LEU A 210 -30.47 12.27 -5.89
C LEU A 210 -30.54 10.72 -5.99
N ILE A 211 -31.43 10.19 -6.84
CA ILE A 211 -31.61 8.74 -7.02
C ILE A 211 -30.35 8.12 -7.64
N ALA A 212 -29.78 8.74 -8.68
CA ALA A 212 -28.55 8.28 -9.30
C ALA A 212 -27.39 8.30 -8.29
N PHE A 213 -27.27 9.36 -7.50
CA PHE A 213 -26.25 9.46 -6.45
C PHE A 213 -26.39 8.35 -5.39
N LEU A 214 -27.61 8.01 -4.96
CA LEU A 214 -27.83 6.92 -4.02
C LEU A 214 -27.42 5.55 -4.60
N VAL A 215 -27.75 5.31 -5.88
CA VAL A 215 -27.34 4.08 -6.57
C VAL A 215 -25.82 3.99 -6.66
N GLU A 216 -25.14 5.10 -6.93
CA GLU A 216 -23.68 5.18 -6.94
C GLU A 216 -23.09 4.84 -5.56
N ILE A 217 -23.60 5.41 -4.49
CA ILE A 217 -23.14 5.09 -3.12
C ILE A 217 -23.32 3.59 -2.80
N VAL A 218 -24.47 3.00 -3.16
CA VAL A 218 -24.71 1.56 -2.96
C VAL A 218 -23.71 0.71 -3.74
N PHE A 219 -23.45 1.08 -5.00
CA PHE A 219 -22.49 0.38 -5.85
C PHE A 219 -21.05 0.53 -5.30
N LEU A 220 -20.67 1.73 -4.86
CA LEU A 220 -19.40 1.96 -4.19
C LEU A 220 -19.23 1.06 -2.97
N PHE A 221 -20.24 0.98 -2.11
CA PHE A 221 -20.24 0.11 -0.94
C PHE A 221 -20.06 -1.37 -1.32
N LEU A 222 -20.74 -1.83 -2.38
CA LEU A 222 -20.62 -3.20 -2.89
C LEU A 222 -19.18 -3.48 -3.36
N VAL A 223 -18.55 -2.57 -4.08
CA VAL A 223 -17.16 -2.72 -4.53
C VAL A 223 -16.20 -2.78 -3.34
N PHE A 224 -16.42 -1.98 -2.28
CA PHE A 224 -15.65 -2.08 -1.04
C PHE A 224 -15.77 -3.46 -0.39
N VAL A 225 -16.99 -3.97 -0.24
CA VAL A 225 -17.24 -5.29 0.38
C VAL A 225 -16.55 -6.40 -0.42
N ILE A 226 -16.68 -6.41 -1.75
CA ILE A 226 -16.03 -7.38 -2.62
C ILE A 226 -14.50 -7.29 -2.49
N SER A 227 -13.93 -6.09 -2.46
CA SER A 227 -12.49 -5.88 -2.31
C SER A 227 -11.97 -6.37 -0.95
N ILE A 228 -12.71 -6.16 0.14
CA ILE A 228 -12.38 -6.67 1.47
C ILE A 228 -12.39 -8.21 1.47
N LEU A 229 -13.43 -8.83 0.90
CA LEU A 229 -13.54 -10.29 0.82
C LEU A 229 -12.36 -10.89 0.05
N LEU A 230 -11.91 -10.27 -1.03
CA LEU A 230 -10.75 -10.73 -1.77
C LEU A 230 -9.46 -10.64 -0.94
N VAL A 231 -9.20 -9.48 -0.32
CA VAL A 231 -7.97 -9.26 0.46
C VAL A 231 -7.91 -10.19 1.67
N GLN A 232 -9.05 -10.52 2.28
CA GLN A 232 -9.15 -11.47 3.38
C GLN A 232 -9.19 -12.93 2.92
N GLY A 233 -9.41 -13.18 1.64
CA GLY A 233 -9.52 -14.52 1.08
C GLY A 233 -8.28 -15.38 1.38
N THR A 234 -8.47 -16.53 2.06
CA THR A 234 -7.39 -17.45 2.40
C THR A 234 -7.75 -18.89 2.07
N ARG A 235 -6.80 -19.62 1.48
CA ARG A 235 -6.90 -21.07 1.33
C ARG A 235 -6.19 -21.76 2.48
N ARG A 236 -6.89 -22.56 3.26
CA ARG A 236 -6.34 -23.30 4.41
C ARG A 236 -5.83 -24.65 3.95
N ILE A 237 -4.52 -24.91 4.12
CA ILE A 237 -3.89 -26.19 3.83
C ILE A 237 -3.76 -26.95 5.14
N PRO A 238 -4.32 -28.19 5.24
CA PRO A 238 -4.18 -29.00 6.45
C PRO A 238 -2.75 -29.52 6.58
N VAL A 239 -2.16 -29.30 7.75
CA VAL A 239 -0.84 -29.81 8.13
C VAL A 239 -1.00 -30.63 9.40
N GLN A 240 -0.38 -31.79 9.43
CA GLN A 240 -0.37 -32.67 10.58
C GLN A 240 1.05 -32.74 11.15
N TYR A 241 1.17 -32.53 12.44
CA TYR A 241 2.44 -32.70 13.15
C TYR A 241 2.55 -34.09 13.75
N ALA A 242 3.76 -34.66 13.71
CA ALA A 242 4.02 -35.96 14.30
C ALA A 242 3.71 -35.95 15.79
N LYS A 243 3.05 -37.01 16.26
CA LYS A 243 2.81 -37.20 17.68
C LYS A 243 4.13 -37.52 18.40
N ARG A 244 4.45 -36.79 19.46
CA ARG A 244 5.57 -37.09 20.36
C ARG A 244 5.02 -37.62 21.68
N ILE A 245 5.52 -38.75 22.11
CA ILE A 245 5.21 -39.35 23.42
C ILE A 245 6.38 -38.99 24.34
N ILE A 246 6.12 -38.25 25.40
CA ILE A 246 7.09 -37.92 26.43
C ILE A 246 6.52 -38.47 27.76
N GLY A 247 7.08 -39.56 28.21
CA GLY A 247 6.54 -40.33 29.34
C GLY A 247 5.14 -40.88 28.99
N ASN A 248 4.18 -40.76 29.91
CA ASN A 248 2.81 -41.23 29.72
C ASN A 248 1.89 -40.20 29.04
N LYS A 249 2.42 -39.09 28.51
CA LYS A 249 1.61 -38.04 27.89
C LYS A 249 1.92 -37.89 26.39
N GLN A 250 0.86 -37.86 25.59
CA GLN A 250 0.91 -37.69 24.14
C GLN A 250 0.87 -36.19 23.82
N TYR A 251 1.90 -35.66 23.18
CA TYR A 251 1.99 -34.28 22.71
C TYR A 251 1.96 -34.26 21.18
N GLY A 252 1.20 -33.35 20.56
CA GLY A 252 1.08 -33.21 19.12
C GLY A 252 -0.07 -34.02 18.52
N GLY A 253 -0.07 -34.19 17.21
CA GLY A 253 -1.14 -34.89 16.47
C GLY A 253 -2.37 -34.01 16.14
N VAL A 254 -2.36 -32.75 16.53
CA VAL A 254 -3.44 -31.81 16.19
C VAL A 254 -3.26 -31.36 14.73
N ARG A 255 -4.33 -31.40 13.96
CA ARG A 255 -4.38 -30.81 12.62
C ARG A 255 -4.31 -29.29 12.75
N GLN A 256 -3.31 -28.70 12.16
CA GLN A 256 -3.19 -27.25 11.99
C GLN A 256 -3.41 -26.88 10.52
N TYR A 257 -3.71 -25.62 10.26
CA TYR A 257 -3.94 -25.14 8.91
C TYR A 257 -2.96 -24.02 8.61
N ILE A 258 -2.28 -24.10 7.48
CA ILE A 258 -1.49 -22.98 6.95
C ILE A 258 -2.43 -22.13 6.09
N PRO A 259 -2.71 -20.87 6.47
CA PRO A 259 -3.52 -19.97 5.66
C PRO A 259 -2.66 -19.38 4.52
N LEU A 260 -2.92 -19.74 3.28
CA LEU A 260 -2.35 -19.08 2.11
C LEU A 260 -3.31 -17.99 1.64
N LYS A 261 -2.88 -16.73 1.68
CA LYS A 261 -3.68 -15.60 1.21
C LYS A 261 -3.82 -15.66 -0.32
N VAL A 262 -5.03 -15.40 -0.84
CA VAL A 262 -5.31 -15.29 -2.29
C VAL A 262 -4.52 -14.11 -2.87
N ASN A 263 -4.49 -12.99 -2.14
CA ASN A 263 -3.65 -11.85 -2.46
C ASN A 263 -2.45 -11.81 -1.49
N ALA A 264 -1.50 -12.71 -1.70
CA ALA A 264 -0.28 -12.76 -0.90
C ALA A 264 0.68 -11.58 -1.19
N ALA A 265 0.62 -11.05 -2.39
CA ALA A 265 1.40 -9.90 -2.82
C ALA A 265 0.91 -8.56 -2.23
N GLY A 266 -0.29 -8.53 -1.63
CA GLY A 266 -0.87 -7.32 -1.06
C GLY A 266 -1.16 -6.24 -2.10
N VAL A 267 -0.84 -5.01 -1.77
CA VAL A 267 -1.10 -3.81 -2.61
C VAL A 267 0.08 -3.48 -3.52
N MET A 268 1.25 -4.09 -3.27
CA MET A 268 2.51 -3.76 -3.97
C MET A 268 2.45 -3.90 -5.49
N PRO A 269 1.87 -4.96 -6.08
CA PRO A 269 1.79 -5.10 -7.53
C PRO A 269 1.09 -3.94 -8.23
N ILE A 270 0.06 -3.39 -7.59
CA ILE A 270 -0.73 -2.30 -8.14
C ILE A 270 0.06 -1.00 -8.11
N ILE A 271 0.76 -0.74 -7.00
CA ILE A 271 1.63 0.43 -6.86
C ILE A 271 2.76 0.37 -7.90
N PHE A 272 3.33 -0.82 -8.14
CA PHE A 272 4.38 -1.03 -9.13
C PHE A 272 3.90 -0.81 -10.56
N ALA A 273 2.74 -1.39 -10.91
CA ALA A 273 2.13 -1.18 -12.22
C ALA A 273 1.90 0.31 -12.47
N GLN A 274 1.33 1.01 -11.48
CA GLN A 274 1.06 2.44 -11.57
C GLN A 274 2.34 3.27 -11.72
N ALA A 275 3.39 2.96 -10.96
CA ALA A 275 4.67 3.68 -11.04
C ALA A 275 5.32 3.50 -12.42
N ILE A 276 5.27 2.28 -12.99
CA ILE A 276 5.83 2.01 -14.32
C ILE A 276 5.02 2.70 -15.42
N VAL A 277 3.70 2.72 -15.33
CA VAL A 277 2.86 3.44 -16.30
C VAL A 277 3.10 4.95 -16.23
N MET A 278 3.48 5.49 -15.06
CA MET A 278 3.80 6.92 -14.90
C MET A 278 5.19 7.30 -15.41
N LEU A 279 6.16 6.38 -15.47
CA LEU A 279 7.52 6.68 -15.92
C LEU A 279 7.57 7.28 -17.33
N PRO A 280 6.97 6.67 -18.38
CA PRO A 280 6.97 7.24 -19.73
C PRO A 280 6.36 8.64 -19.76
N LEU A 281 5.32 8.89 -18.98
CA LEU A 281 4.66 10.20 -18.91
C LEU A 281 5.56 11.27 -18.26
N SER A 282 6.40 10.89 -17.31
CA SER A 282 7.38 11.80 -16.70
C SER A 282 8.47 12.23 -17.71
N PHE A 283 8.85 11.34 -18.63
CA PHE A 283 9.83 11.62 -19.71
C PHE A 283 9.20 12.19 -20.98
N ALA A 284 7.88 12.21 -21.08
CA ALA A 284 7.13 12.67 -22.26
C ALA A 284 7.55 14.06 -22.75
N ARG A 285 7.92 14.94 -21.84
CA ARG A 285 8.33 16.32 -22.14
C ARG A 285 9.69 16.43 -22.83
N TYR A 286 10.54 15.41 -22.66
CA TYR A 286 11.88 15.39 -23.28
C TYR A 286 11.90 14.69 -24.64
N GLY A 287 10.77 14.03 -25.03
CA GLY A 287 10.71 13.13 -26.18
C GLY A 287 10.33 13.75 -27.54
N GLY A 288 10.01 15.06 -27.61
CA GLY A 288 9.64 15.75 -28.85
C GLY A 288 8.34 15.25 -29.50
N GLU A 289 8.02 15.79 -30.70
CA GLU A 289 6.74 15.53 -31.41
C GLU A 289 6.53 14.06 -31.84
N ARG A 290 7.59 13.32 -32.11
CA ARG A 290 7.50 11.90 -32.53
C ARG A 290 6.97 10.95 -31.44
N MET A 291 7.09 11.31 -30.16
CA MET A 291 6.56 10.53 -29.04
C MET A 291 5.14 10.98 -28.61
N SER A 292 4.63 12.07 -29.16
CA SER A 292 3.34 12.64 -28.73
C SER A 292 2.17 11.67 -28.91
N GLY A 293 2.11 10.91 -30.01
CA GLY A 293 1.06 9.93 -30.28
C GLY A 293 1.06 8.73 -29.31
N PHE A 294 2.24 8.21 -28.99
CA PHE A 294 2.39 7.13 -28.02
C PHE A 294 2.01 7.61 -26.61
N ILE A 295 2.50 8.78 -26.24
CA ILE A 295 2.24 9.39 -24.93
C ILE A 295 0.76 9.72 -24.75
N SER A 296 0.09 10.25 -25.78
CA SER A 296 -1.34 10.58 -25.69
C SER A 296 -2.22 9.35 -25.47
N ALA A 297 -1.85 8.20 -26.04
CA ALA A 297 -2.55 6.94 -25.81
C ALA A 297 -2.47 6.46 -24.35
N PHE A 298 -1.36 6.77 -23.66
CA PHE A 298 -1.15 6.42 -22.25
C PHE A 298 -1.58 7.54 -21.26
N ALA A 299 -1.77 8.76 -21.73
CA ALA A 299 -2.16 9.89 -20.90
C ALA A 299 -3.63 9.87 -20.49
N ASN A 300 -4.47 9.12 -21.21
CA ASN A 300 -5.91 9.06 -20.95
C ASN A 300 -6.26 7.86 -20.06
N PRO A 301 -6.67 8.07 -18.78
CA PRO A 301 -7.01 6.98 -17.85
C PRO A 301 -8.23 6.16 -18.28
N VAL A 302 -9.08 6.70 -19.16
CA VAL A 302 -10.25 6.00 -19.72
C VAL A 302 -9.87 5.22 -20.99
N GLY A 303 -8.69 5.50 -21.55
CA GLY A 303 -8.22 4.90 -22.79
C GLY A 303 -8.01 3.39 -22.67
N PHE A 304 -8.37 2.65 -23.73
CA PHE A 304 -8.20 1.18 -23.77
C PHE A 304 -6.74 0.76 -23.55
N MET A 305 -5.78 1.43 -24.22
CA MET A 305 -4.34 1.10 -24.11
C MET A 305 -3.81 1.30 -22.70
N TYR A 306 -4.20 2.38 -22.01
CA TYR A 306 -3.82 2.61 -20.62
C TYR A 306 -4.33 1.49 -19.71
N ASN A 307 -5.62 1.16 -19.79
CA ASN A 307 -6.25 0.17 -18.94
C ASN A 307 -5.74 -1.25 -19.22
N LEU A 308 -5.56 -1.60 -20.50
CA LEU A 308 -5.01 -2.91 -20.89
C LEU A 308 -3.57 -3.08 -20.37
N THR A 309 -2.72 -2.08 -20.57
CA THR A 309 -1.33 -2.13 -20.11
C THR A 309 -1.27 -2.20 -18.59
N ASN A 310 -2.08 -1.39 -17.90
CA ASN A 310 -2.15 -1.40 -16.44
C ASN A 310 -2.60 -2.77 -15.91
N ALA A 311 -3.63 -3.38 -16.52
CA ALA A 311 -4.09 -4.73 -16.17
C ALA A 311 -3.02 -5.80 -16.35
N LEU A 312 -2.35 -5.80 -17.50
CA LEU A 312 -1.26 -6.74 -17.80
C LEU A 312 -0.12 -6.60 -16.81
N LEU A 313 0.29 -5.37 -16.50
CA LEU A 313 1.33 -5.10 -15.51
C LEU A 313 0.91 -5.57 -14.11
N ILE A 314 -0.34 -5.35 -13.69
CA ILE A 314 -0.83 -5.81 -12.40
C ILE A 314 -0.77 -7.34 -12.31
N VAL A 315 -1.22 -8.06 -13.35
CA VAL A 315 -1.14 -9.52 -13.37
C VAL A 315 0.31 -9.98 -13.30
N LEU A 316 1.18 -9.43 -14.12
CA LEU A 316 2.61 -9.76 -14.17
C LEU A 316 3.28 -9.51 -12.80
N PHE A 317 3.08 -8.34 -12.22
CA PHE A 317 3.66 -8.01 -10.92
C PHE A 317 3.05 -8.80 -9.77
N THR A 318 1.79 -9.21 -9.85
CA THR A 318 1.19 -10.07 -8.84
C THR A 318 1.88 -11.43 -8.79
N TYR A 319 2.11 -12.05 -9.94
CA TYR A 319 2.87 -13.30 -10.03
C TYR A 319 4.31 -13.13 -9.55
N PHE A 320 4.97 -12.10 -10.05
CA PHE A 320 6.34 -11.78 -9.73
C PHE A 320 6.54 -11.54 -8.22
N TYR A 321 5.69 -10.71 -7.62
CA TYR A 321 5.78 -10.39 -6.20
C TYR A 321 5.40 -11.56 -5.30
N THR A 322 4.42 -12.36 -5.71
CA THR A 322 4.05 -13.58 -4.99
C THR A 322 5.21 -14.58 -4.95
N ALA A 323 5.90 -14.77 -6.08
CA ALA A 323 7.06 -15.66 -6.17
C ALA A 323 8.24 -15.21 -5.29
N ILE A 324 8.40 -13.90 -5.06
CA ILE A 324 9.45 -13.36 -4.19
C ILE A 324 9.08 -13.47 -2.72
N THR A 325 7.83 -13.13 -2.40
CA THR A 325 7.36 -13.03 -1.01
C THR A 325 7.19 -14.40 -0.37
N ILE A 326 6.75 -15.38 -1.14
CA ILE A 326 6.52 -16.74 -0.65
C ILE A 326 7.51 -17.67 -1.31
N ASN A 327 8.35 -18.31 -0.49
CA ASN A 327 9.28 -19.33 -0.92
C ASN A 327 8.77 -20.72 -0.54
N PRO A 328 8.14 -21.49 -1.47
CA PRO A 328 7.59 -22.80 -1.18
C PRO A 328 8.63 -23.81 -0.68
N THR A 329 9.88 -23.69 -1.15
CA THR A 329 10.98 -24.58 -0.77
C THR A 329 11.34 -24.38 0.71
N GLN A 330 11.50 -23.13 1.13
CA GLN A 330 11.80 -22.81 2.53
C GLN A 330 10.66 -23.22 3.46
N MET A 331 9.40 -22.96 3.06
CA MET A 331 8.23 -23.40 3.82
C MET A 331 8.19 -24.92 4.01
N ALA A 332 8.48 -25.68 2.95
CA ALA A 332 8.50 -27.14 3.01
C ALA A 332 9.65 -27.67 3.90
N GLU A 333 10.81 -27.03 3.86
CA GLU A 333 11.94 -27.35 4.74
C GLU A 333 11.64 -27.04 6.20
N ASP A 334 11.06 -25.89 6.49
CA ASP A 334 10.69 -25.51 7.86
C ASP A 334 9.61 -26.44 8.42
N MET A 335 8.62 -26.81 7.61
CA MET A 335 7.65 -27.84 7.98
C MET A 335 8.33 -29.16 8.32
N LYS A 336 9.27 -29.62 7.49
CA LYS A 336 10.03 -30.85 7.71
C LYS A 336 10.84 -30.79 9.01
N LYS A 337 11.53 -29.67 9.27
CA LYS A 337 12.32 -29.47 10.50
C LYS A 337 11.46 -29.54 11.76
N HIS A 338 10.24 -29.04 11.70
CA HIS A 338 9.28 -29.08 12.82
C HIS A 338 8.44 -30.36 12.89
N GLY A 339 8.73 -31.36 12.04
CA GLY A 339 7.99 -32.62 12.02
C GLY A 339 6.56 -32.51 11.48
N GLY A 340 6.26 -31.44 10.72
CA GLY A 340 4.99 -31.24 10.04
C GLY A 340 4.97 -31.89 8.65
N PHE A 341 3.85 -32.43 8.25
CA PHE A 341 3.64 -32.97 6.91
C PHE A 341 2.22 -32.72 6.44
N ILE A 342 2.02 -32.66 5.13
CA ILE A 342 0.71 -32.59 4.50
C ILE A 342 0.22 -34.03 4.27
N PRO A 343 -0.98 -34.41 4.76
CA PRO A 343 -1.50 -35.74 4.54
C PRO A 343 -1.52 -36.13 3.06
N GLY A 344 -0.96 -37.29 2.73
CA GLY A 344 -0.86 -37.80 1.35
C GLY A 344 0.32 -37.28 0.53
N ILE A 345 1.19 -36.40 1.07
CA ILE A 345 2.33 -35.84 0.35
C ILE A 345 3.64 -36.12 1.12
N LYS A 346 4.67 -36.59 0.41
CA LYS A 346 5.98 -36.85 1.02
C LYS A 346 6.64 -35.52 1.47
N PRO A 347 7.13 -35.44 2.73
CA PRO A 347 7.84 -34.25 3.23
C PRO A 347 9.06 -33.88 2.40
N GLY A 348 9.32 -32.59 2.24
CA GLY A 348 10.47 -32.06 1.50
C GLY A 348 10.07 -31.61 0.08
N ARG A 349 10.82 -32.01 -0.95
CA ARG A 349 10.66 -31.52 -2.33
C ARG A 349 9.22 -31.64 -2.88
N LYS A 350 8.54 -32.77 -2.64
CA LYS A 350 7.15 -32.98 -3.07
C LYS A 350 6.16 -32.04 -2.40
N THR A 351 6.42 -31.68 -1.15
CA THR A 351 5.65 -30.66 -0.43
C THR A 351 5.87 -29.29 -1.03
N ALA A 352 7.13 -28.93 -1.41
CA ALA A 352 7.42 -27.66 -2.08
C ALA A 352 6.73 -27.57 -3.45
N GLU A 353 6.80 -28.61 -4.28
CA GLU A 353 6.11 -28.67 -5.59
C GLU A 353 4.59 -28.53 -5.44
N PHE A 354 4.01 -29.13 -4.42
CA PHE A 354 2.58 -29.04 -4.14
C PHE A 354 2.19 -27.62 -3.71
N LEU A 355 2.95 -27.00 -2.81
CA LEU A 355 2.71 -25.63 -2.37
C LEU A 355 2.84 -24.63 -3.54
N ASP A 356 3.86 -24.80 -4.37
CA ASP A 356 4.06 -23.97 -5.57
C ASP A 356 2.89 -24.07 -6.55
N THR A 357 2.41 -25.29 -6.81
CA THR A 357 1.23 -25.53 -7.68
C THR A 357 -0.02 -24.86 -7.11
N ILE A 358 -0.24 -24.94 -5.79
CA ILE A 358 -1.38 -24.28 -5.16
C ILE A 358 -1.26 -22.77 -5.25
N MET A 359 -0.06 -22.23 -4.96
CA MET A 359 0.20 -20.79 -5.02
C MET A 359 -0.07 -20.26 -6.42
N SER A 360 0.47 -20.88 -7.47
CA SER A 360 0.22 -20.48 -8.86
C SER A 360 -1.24 -20.46 -9.22
N ARG A 361 -2.00 -21.49 -8.79
CA ARG A 361 -3.45 -21.61 -9.06
C ARG A 361 -4.29 -20.57 -8.30
N ILE A 362 -3.86 -20.18 -7.10
CA ILE A 362 -4.57 -19.18 -6.29
C ILE A 362 -4.25 -17.76 -6.77
N THR A 363 -3.00 -17.52 -7.20
CA THR A 363 -2.55 -16.22 -7.67
C THR A 363 -3.27 -15.79 -8.95
N LEU A 364 -3.61 -16.74 -9.85
CA LEU A 364 -4.28 -16.41 -11.10
C LEU A 364 -5.62 -15.68 -10.89
N PRO A 365 -6.64 -16.26 -10.21
CA PRO A 365 -7.90 -15.57 -9.99
C PRO A 365 -7.71 -14.30 -9.15
N GLY A 366 -6.76 -14.29 -8.20
CA GLY A 366 -6.42 -13.11 -7.42
C GLY A 366 -5.90 -11.96 -8.29
N SER A 367 -4.98 -12.24 -9.21
CA SER A 367 -4.40 -11.23 -10.12
C SER A 367 -5.41 -10.68 -11.13
N ILE A 368 -6.25 -11.54 -11.69
CA ILE A 368 -7.32 -11.13 -12.61
C ILE A 368 -8.32 -10.21 -11.90
N PHE A 369 -8.69 -10.56 -10.67
CA PHE A 369 -9.61 -9.73 -9.90
C PHE A 369 -8.97 -8.38 -9.53
N LEU A 370 -7.70 -8.36 -9.12
CA LEU A 370 -6.98 -7.11 -8.86
C LEU A 370 -6.93 -6.22 -10.11
N ALA A 371 -6.66 -6.81 -11.29
CA ALA A 371 -6.68 -6.11 -12.56
C ALA A 371 -8.07 -5.56 -12.89
N PHE A 372 -9.12 -6.35 -12.65
CA PHE A 372 -10.51 -5.90 -12.85
C PHE A 372 -10.87 -4.71 -11.95
N VAL A 373 -10.58 -4.80 -10.65
CA VAL A 373 -10.82 -3.68 -9.71
C VAL A 373 -10.01 -2.44 -10.10
N ALA A 374 -8.80 -2.63 -10.64
CA ALA A 374 -7.97 -1.51 -11.09
C ALA A 374 -8.56 -0.75 -12.29
N ILE A 375 -9.36 -1.41 -13.14
CA ILE A 375 -10.01 -0.82 -14.32
C ILE A 375 -11.39 -0.21 -13.97
N LEU A 376 -12.02 -0.59 -12.86
CA LEU A 376 -13.35 -0.09 -12.48
C LEU A 376 -13.52 1.44 -12.56
N PRO A 377 -12.54 2.27 -12.18
CA PRO A 377 -12.65 3.72 -12.33
C PRO A 377 -12.91 4.17 -13.76
N ALA A 378 -12.34 3.49 -14.76
CA ALA A 378 -12.58 3.82 -16.17
C ALA A 378 -14.05 3.56 -16.54
N PHE A 379 -14.63 2.45 -16.12
CA PHE A 379 -16.06 2.16 -16.33
C PHE A 379 -16.97 3.16 -15.59
N ALA A 380 -16.60 3.55 -14.36
CA ALA A 380 -17.32 4.55 -13.60
C ALA A 380 -17.34 5.92 -14.33
N MET A 381 -16.19 6.34 -14.89
CA MET A 381 -16.12 7.58 -15.70
C MET A 381 -16.95 7.48 -17.00
N MET A 382 -16.98 6.31 -17.65
CA MET A 382 -17.83 6.06 -18.83
C MET A 382 -19.33 6.11 -18.48
N ALA A 383 -19.70 5.72 -17.26
CA ALA A 383 -21.06 5.85 -16.74
C ALA A 383 -21.45 7.28 -16.33
N GLY A 384 -20.56 8.25 -16.52
CA GLY A 384 -20.82 9.67 -16.25
C GLY A 384 -20.54 10.12 -14.81
N ILE A 385 -19.87 9.30 -14.00
CA ILE A 385 -19.41 9.68 -12.66
C ILE A 385 -18.25 10.66 -12.77
N THR A 386 -18.22 11.68 -11.90
CA THR A 386 -17.12 12.65 -11.88
C THR A 386 -15.78 11.95 -11.64
N ARG A 387 -14.71 12.42 -12.29
CA ARG A 387 -13.38 11.81 -12.21
C ARG A 387 -12.87 11.68 -10.79
N GLY A 388 -13.11 12.72 -9.97
CA GLY A 388 -12.69 12.72 -8.56
C GLY A 388 -13.32 11.59 -7.75
N PHE A 389 -14.59 11.31 -7.97
CA PHE A 389 -15.33 10.27 -7.27
C PHE A 389 -15.10 8.88 -7.90
N ALA A 390 -14.95 8.79 -9.21
CA ALA A 390 -14.69 7.55 -9.94
C ALA A 390 -13.42 6.82 -9.45
N TYR A 391 -12.37 7.55 -9.05
CA TYR A 391 -11.16 6.95 -8.49
C TYR A 391 -11.38 6.18 -7.18
N PHE A 392 -12.49 6.40 -6.48
CA PHE A 392 -12.85 5.65 -5.27
C PHE A 392 -13.62 4.36 -5.56
N TYR A 393 -14.11 4.16 -6.79
CA TYR A 393 -14.78 2.92 -7.20
C TYR A 393 -13.82 1.75 -7.41
N GLY A 394 -12.53 2.01 -7.44
CA GLY A 394 -11.56 0.97 -7.68
C GLY A 394 -10.17 1.55 -7.86
N GLY A 395 -9.40 0.89 -8.71
CA GLY A 395 -8.03 1.28 -8.96
C GLY A 395 -7.12 1.09 -7.76
N THR A 396 -6.00 1.76 -7.83
CA THR A 396 -4.98 1.72 -6.79
C THR A 396 -5.46 2.30 -5.47
N SER A 397 -6.29 3.33 -5.49
CA SER A 397 -6.73 4.06 -4.29
C SER A 397 -7.60 3.22 -3.37
N LEU A 398 -8.61 2.55 -3.89
CA LEU A 398 -9.48 1.67 -3.12
C LEU A 398 -8.69 0.49 -2.53
N LEU A 399 -7.87 -0.17 -3.36
CA LEU A 399 -7.11 -1.33 -2.94
C LEU A 399 -6.04 -0.99 -1.91
N ILE A 400 -5.38 0.18 -2.04
CA ILE A 400 -4.43 0.66 -1.03
C ILE A 400 -5.18 0.95 0.29
N MET A 401 -6.32 1.64 0.22
CA MET A 401 -7.10 1.97 1.40
C MET A 401 -7.56 0.72 2.15
N VAL A 402 -8.16 -0.25 1.44
CA VAL A 402 -8.61 -1.53 2.03
C VAL A 402 -7.43 -2.33 2.57
N GLY A 403 -6.36 -2.49 1.80
CA GLY A 403 -5.19 -3.27 2.19
C GLY A 403 -4.50 -2.72 3.43
N VAL A 404 -4.24 -1.41 3.46
CA VAL A 404 -3.57 -0.75 4.58
C VAL A 404 -4.41 -0.79 5.85
N VAL A 405 -5.74 -0.57 5.75
CA VAL A 405 -6.64 -0.65 6.90
C VAL A 405 -6.64 -2.08 7.47
N LEU A 406 -6.75 -3.09 6.61
CA LEU A 406 -6.76 -4.50 7.06
C LEU A 406 -5.43 -4.91 7.68
N ASP A 407 -4.29 -4.54 7.07
CA ASP A 407 -2.97 -4.83 7.63
C ASP A 407 -2.76 -4.15 8.98
N THR A 408 -3.22 -2.90 9.12
CA THR A 408 -3.14 -2.16 10.38
C THR A 408 -4.02 -2.79 11.45
N LEU A 409 -5.25 -3.20 11.11
CA LEU A 409 -6.15 -3.91 12.02
C LEU A 409 -5.55 -5.24 12.48
N GLN A 410 -4.98 -6.03 11.57
CA GLN A 410 -4.31 -7.30 11.92
C GLN A 410 -3.14 -7.08 12.89
N GLN A 411 -2.37 -6.01 12.73
CA GLN A 411 -1.30 -5.66 13.67
C GLN A 411 -1.85 -5.27 15.05
N ILE A 412 -2.92 -4.47 15.09
CA ILE A 412 -3.60 -4.12 16.35
C ILE A 412 -4.11 -5.38 17.06
N GLU A 413 -4.79 -6.27 16.35
CA GLU A 413 -5.29 -7.54 16.89
C GLU A 413 -4.16 -8.42 17.42
N SER A 414 -3.06 -8.51 16.69
CA SER A 414 -1.87 -9.26 17.12
C SER A 414 -1.28 -8.71 18.42
N HIS A 415 -1.18 -7.40 18.56
CA HIS A 415 -0.73 -6.76 19.80
C HIS A 415 -1.70 -7.00 20.97
N LEU A 416 -3.01 -6.95 20.72
CA LEU A 416 -4.03 -7.25 21.73
C LEU A 416 -3.94 -8.69 22.23
N LEU A 417 -3.77 -9.65 21.31
CA LEU A 417 -3.64 -11.08 21.66
C LEU A 417 -2.38 -11.35 22.48
N MET A 418 -1.22 -10.82 22.10
CA MET A 418 0.02 -11.01 22.85
C MET A 418 -0.13 -10.50 24.31
N ARG A 419 -0.73 -9.37 24.52
CA ARG A 419 -0.95 -8.80 25.86
C ARG A 419 -2.00 -9.56 26.67
N HIS A 420 -2.99 -10.15 26.04
CA HIS A 420 -3.95 -11.01 26.73
C HIS A 420 -3.28 -12.26 27.32
N TYR A 421 -2.35 -12.87 26.57
CA TYR A 421 -1.55 -13.99 27.06
C TYR A 421 -0.61 -13.60 28.21
N ASP A 422 0.06 -12.44 28.13
CA ASP A 422 0.90 -11.93 29.23
C ASP A 422 0.10 -11.65 30.50
N GLY A 423 -1.12 -11.16 30.37
CA GLY A 423 -2.05 -10.95 31.47
C GLY A 423 -2.49 -12.23 32.15
N LEU A 424 -2.74 -13.29 31.37
CA LEU A 424 -3.08 -14.62 31.88
C LEU A 424 -1.90 -15.29 32.58
N MET A 425 -0.66 -15.08 32.10
CA MET A 425 0.55 -15.58 32.75
C MET A 425 0.84 -14.86 34.08
N LYS A 426 0.69 -13.52 34.10
CA LYS A 426 0.89 -12.71 35.31
C LYS A 426 -0.18 -12.94 36.38
N SER A 427 -1.41 -13.27 35.99
CA SER A 427 -2.52 -13.55 36.93
C SER A 427 -2.50 -14.97 37.51
N GLY A 428 -1.48 -15.79 37.21
CA GLY A 428 -1.33 -17.13 37.76
C GLY A 428 -2.39 -18.15 37.31
N ARG A 429 -3.25 -17.81 36.37
CA ARG A 429 -4.27 -18.72 35.82
C ARG A 429 -3.71 -19.84 34.95
N ILE A 430 -2.49 -19.68 34.44
CA ILE A 430 -1.72 -20.75 33.82
C ILE A 430 -0.57 -21.07 34.77
N LYS A 431 -0.81 -21.94 35.76
CA LYS A 431 0.27 -22.51 36.57
C LYS A 431 1.13 -23.38 35.69
N GLY A 432 2.27 -22.86 35.26
CA GLY A 432 3.36 -23.69 34.74
C GLY A 432 3.75 -24.66 35.83
N ARG A 433 3.83 -25.93 35.52
CA ARG A 433 4.18 -27.07 36.42
C ARG A 433 5.68 -27.05 36.78
N ALA A 434 6.11 -26.00 37.46
CA ALA A 434 7.44 -25.90 38.05
C ALA A 434 7.27 -25.58 39.53
N GLY A 435 6.79 -26.54 40.29
CA GLY A 435 6.61 -26.37 41.73
C GLY A 435 6.23 -27.68 42.38
N GLY A 436 7.16 -28.63 42.42
CA GLY A 436 6.89 -29.89 43.07
C GLY A 436 8.06 -30.86 43.07
N ILE A 437 9.28 -30.38 43.37
CA ILE A 437 10.37 -31.21 43.87
C ILE A 437 11.32 -30.30 44.68
N ALA A 438 10.92 -29.98 45.88
CA ALA A 438 11.85 -29.50 46.94
C ALA A 438 11.08 -29.41 48.26
N SER A 439 10.62 -30.55 48.77
CA SER A 439 10.34 -30.72 50.20
C SER A 439 10.23 -32.23 50.49
N SER A 440 11.35 -32.95 50.39
CA SER A 440 11.61 -34.18 51.11
C SER A 440 13.08 -34.53 50.98
N ILE A 441 13.91 -33.87 51.75
CA ILE A 441 15.09 -34.43 52.44
C ILE A 441 15.28 -33.60 53.69
#